data_0fe48856c60c726cfab58f9790f12593
#
_entry.id   0fe48856c60c726cfab58f9790f12593
#
_cell.length_a   1.000
_cell.length_b   1.000
_cell.length_c   1.000
_cell.angle_alpha   90.00
_cell.angle_beta   90.00
_cell.angle_gamma   90.00
#
_symmetry.space_group_name_H-M   'P 1'
#
loop_
_entity.id
_entity.type
_entity.pdbx_description
1 polymer ?
#
loop_
_entity_poly.entity_id
_entity_poly.type
_entity_poly.pdbx_seq_one_letter_code
_entity_poly.pdbx_strand_id
1 'polypeptide(L)'
;MLESPDVAGRAASALAETMPAHVTRAAFHSIAIELPPGRLSSAEVAARLEISEEWILSRTGIHERPMAGPDERLSDYAARAGAAALARAGVDGSELDLVLVATISADEVTPNTAPLVAHALGAHRAGAFDIGSACTGFLSAVAIAAAAIESGRARWVLVVGADFITRMINWEDRKSAALFGDAAGAAVLGPADGEHGVIGPIVLGADGSNGETIMIPNPERKIVMDGPEVYKHAVARMAESTLTALDRSGMTIDDIDLFVYHQANARITQALGERLGVEPERVVDCIAHYGNSSAATLPLALASAERDGRLKPGARVVLGAFGGGFTWGGGVIEWGASGDA
;
A
#
# COMPACT_ATOMS: atom_id res chain seq x y z
N MET A 1 -26.02 50.22 26.38
CA MET A 1 -25.51 49.48 25.24
C MET A 1 -24.03 49.23 25.47
N LEU A 2 -23.66 48.04 25.87
CA LEU A 2 -22.27 47.61 26.00
C LEU A 2 -21.94 46.88 24.72
N GLU A 3 -21.06 47.45 23.91
CA GLU A 3 -20.53 46.81 22.72
C GLU A 3 -19.74 45.57 23.13
N SER A 4 -20.12 44.41 22.60
CA SER A 4 -19.36 43.15 22.73
C SER A 4 -18.06 43.30 21.95
N PRO A 5 -16.88 43.04 22.53
CA PRO A 5 -15.65 43.04 21.76
C PRO A 5 -15.69 41.88 20.76
N ASP A 6 -15.22 42.14 19.55
CA ASP A 6 -15.14 41.22 18.42
C ASP A 6 -14.23 40.00 18.76
N VAL A 7 -14.78 39.03 19.48
CA VAL A 7 -14.10 37.77 19.84
C VAL A 7 -13.95 36.87 18.64
N ALA A 8 -14.85 36.96 17.65
CA ALA A 8 -14.83 36.17 16.46
C ALA A 8 -13.68 36.54 15.50
N GLY A 9 -13.42 37.83 15.34
CA GLY A 9 -12.33 38.32 14.50
C GLY A 9 -10.93 37.99 15.03
N ARG A 10 -10.75 38.01 16.37
CA ARG A 10 -9.47 37.61 17.00
C ARG A 10 -9.20 36.11 16.94
N ALA A 11 -10.24 35.27 17.05
CA ALA A 11 -10.09 33.82 16.95
C ALA A 11 -9.74 33.37 15.51
N ALA A 12 -10.35 34.00 14.50
CA ALA A 12 -10.05 33.72 13.09
C ALA A 12 -8.61 34.11 12.70
N SER A 13 -8.10 35.25 13.23
CA SER A 13 -6.71 35.70 13.02
C SER A 13 -5.69 34.77 13.68
N ALA A 14 -5.95 34.31 14.91
CA ALA A 14 -5.05 33.40 15.62
C ALA A 14 -4.94 32.00 14.95
N LEU A 15 -6.02 31.51 14.35
CA LEU A 15 -5.99 30.23 13.59
C LEU A 15 -5.26 30.38 12.26
N ALA A 16 -5.35 31.54 11.59
CA ALA A 16 -4.64 31.79 10.33
C ALA A 16 -3.11 31.93 10.54
N GLU A 17 -2.68 32.50 11.69
CA GLU A 17 -1.26 32.64 12.02
C GLU A 17 -0.55 31.32 12.36
N THR A 18 -1.29 30.23 12.66
CA THR A 18 -0.75 28.92 12.98
C THR A 18 -0.57 28.03 11.75
N MET A 19 -1.03 28.46 10.58
CA MET A 19 -0.84 27.70 9.33
C MET A 19 0.49 28.07 8.67
N PRO A 20 1.30 27.09 8.22
CA PRO A 20 2.58 27.36 7.58
C PRO A 20 2.38 28.16 6.27
N ALA A 21 3.19 29.19 6.07
CA ALA A 21 3.14 30.07 4.90
C ALA A 21 3.66 29.43 3.60
N HIS A 22 4.25 28.23 3.66
CA HIS A 22 4.81 27.50 2.52
C HIS A 22 4.18 26.11 2.43
N VAL A 23 3.77 25.73 1.23
CA VAL A 23 3.31 24.37 0.94
C VAL A 23 4.53 23.44 0.99
N THR A 24 4.65 22.68 2.07
CA THR A 24 5.63 21.60 2.19
C THR A 24 5.16 20.45 1.31
N ARG A 25 6.03 19.91 0.45
CA ARG A 25 5.73 18.69 -0.31
C ARG A 25 6.03 17.49 0.57
N ALA A 26 5.30 16.42 0.38
CA ALA A 26 5.55 15.15 1.04
C ALA A 26 6.52 14.27 0.23
N ALA A 27 7.31 13.44 0.91
CA ALA A 27 8.25 12.50 0.31
C ALA A 27 8.26 11.15 1.05
N PHE A 28 8.71 10.10 0.34
CA PHE A 28 9.14 8.85 0.96
C PHE A 28 10.57 9.03 1.50
N HIS A 29 10.78 8.71 2.78
CA HIS A 29 12.10 8.71 3.43
C HIS A 29 12.68 7.30 3.55
N SER A 30 11.84 6.28 3.61
CA SER A 30 12.26 4.88 3.66
C SER A 30 11.14 3.94 3.27
N ILE A 31 11.54 2.70 2.96
CA ILE A 31 10.63 1.55 2.78
C ILE A 31 11.27 0.34 3.46
N ALA A 32 10.47 -0.51 4.12
CA ALA A 32 10.92 -1.77 4.70
C ALA A 32 9.81 -2.81 4.63
N ILE A 33 10.17 -4.09 4.69
CA ILE A 33 9.23 -5.20 4.66
C ILE A 33 9.52 -6.19 5.79
N GLU A 34 8.51 -6.91 6.20
CA GLU A 34 8.59 -8.03 7.14
C GLU A 34 7.73 -9.18 6.64
N LEU A 35 8.30 -10.38 6.60
CA LEU A 35 7.66 -11.57 6.07
C LEU A 35 7.58 -12.67 7.11
N PRO A 36 6.46 -13.40 7.19
CA PRO A 36 6.42 -14.65 7.94
C PRO A 36 7.51 -15.63 7.47
N PRO A 37 8.12 -16.41 8.38
CA PRO A 37 9.14 -17.40 8.03
C PRO A 37 8.56 -18.58 7.26
N GLY A 38 7.27 -18.89 7.48
CA GLY A 38 6.59 -19.96 6.78
C GLY A 38 6.47 -19.66 5.29
N ARG A 39 6.61 -20.70 4.48
CA ARG A 39 6.44 -20.66 3.03
C ARG A 39 5.45 -21.72 2.59
N LEU A 40 4.64 -21.38 1.60
CA LEU A 40 3.72 -22.30 0.94
C LEU A 40 4.00 -22.28 -0.55
N SER A 41 4.53 -23.37 -1.09
CA SER A 41 4.83 -23.50 -2.52
C SER A 41 3.57 -23.71 -3.36
N SER A 42 3.63 -23.39 -4.64
CA SER A 42 2.53 -23.69 -5.55
C SER A 42 2.33 -25.19 -5.74
N ALA A 43 3.38 -26.00 -5.59
CA ALA A 43 3.26 -27.47 -5.58
C ALA A 43 2.41 -27.98 -4.40
N GLU A 44 2.62 -27.43 -3.17
CA GLU A 44 1.82 -27.79 -2.00
C GLU A 44 0.37 -27.32 -2.13
N VAL A 45 0.15 -26.11 -2.67
CA VAL A 45 -1.20 -25.60 -2.97
C VAL A 45 -1.89 -26.48 -4.01
N ALA A 46 -1.18 -26.86 -5.07
CA ALA A 46 -1.70 -27.71 -6.14
C ALA A 46 -2.12 -29.08 -5.61
N ALA A 47 -1.27 -29.69 -4.76
CA ALA A 47 -1.59 -30.96 -4.11
C ALA A 47 -2.84 -30.88 -3.24
N ARG A 48 -2.99 -29.78 -2.47
CA ARG A 48 -4.15 -29.57 -1.62
C ARG A 48 -5.45 -29.34 -2.40
N LEU A 49 -5.36 -28.73 -3.58
CA LEU A 49 -6.51 -28.39 -4.42
C LEU A 49 -6.81 -29.46 -5.48
N GLU A 50 -6.03 -30.54 -5.51
CA GLU A 50 -6.12 -31.63 -6.52
C GLU A 50 -6.02 -31.11 -7.96
N ILE A 51 -5.08 -30.18 -8.20
CA ILE A 51 -4.76 -29.61 -9.54
C ILE A 51 -3.27 -29.75 -9.83
N SER A 52 -2.83 -29.42 -11.05
CA SER A 52 -1.40 -29.38 -11.37
C SER A 52 -0.76 -28.07 -10.95
N GLU A 53 0.52 -28.10 -10.55
CA GLU A 53 1.30 -26.90 -10.29
C GLU A 53 1.35 -25.98 -11.52
N GLU A 54 1.54 -26.56 -12.73
CA GLU A 54 1.52 -25.84 -14.00
C GLU A 54 0.24 -25.01 -14.18
N TRP A 55 -0.92 -25.52 -13.71
CA TRP A 55 -2.18 -24.79 -13.73
C TRP A 55 -2.10 -23.49 -12.90
N ILE A 56 -1.42 -23.51 -11.74
CA ILE A 56 -1.21 -22.33 -10.90
C ILE A 56 -0.23 -21.39 -11.58
N LEU A 57 0.96 -21.87 -11.95
CA LEU A 57 2.02 -21.06 -12.53
C LEU A 57 1.57 -20.31 -13.79
N SER A 58 0.92 -21.01 -14.72
CA SER A 58 0.45 -20.41 -15.99
C SER A 58 -0.65 -19.36 -15.81
N ARG A 59 -1.39 -19.38 -14.70
CA ARG A 59 -2.51 -18.47 -14.44
C ARG A 59 -2.18 -17.32 -13.50
N THR A 60 -1.19 -17.50 -12.64
CA THR A 60 -0.90 -16.54 -11.56
C THR A 60 0.52 -16.01 -11.59
N GLY A 61 1.48 -16.76 -12.14
CA GLY A 61 2.91 -16.48 -12.03
C GLY A 61 3.50 -16.76 -10.65
N ILE A 62 2.73 -17.31 -9.70
CA ILE A 62 3.16 -17.48 -8.31
C ILE A 62 3.80 -18.86 -8.10
N HIS A 63 5.07 -18.87 -7.68
CA HIS A 63 5.83 -20.07 -7.34
C HIS A 63 5.69 -20.44 -5.87
N GLU A 64 5.74 -19.43 -5.01
CA GLU A 64 5.59 -19.55 -3.56
C GLU A 64 5.00 -18.28 -2.94
N ARG A 65 4.56 -18.37 -1.71
CA ARG A 65 4.11 -17.22 -0.92
C ARG A 65 4.46 -17.40 0.54
N PRO A 66 4.73 -16.29 1.28
CA PRO A 66 4.83 -16.32 2.72
C PRO A 66 3.48 -16.70 3.34
N MET A 67 3.52 -17.45 4.42
CA MET A 67 2.33 -17.85 5.18
C MET A 67 2.62 -17.77 6.67
N ALA A 68 1.82 -17.00 7.39
CA ALA A 68 1.90 -16.87 8.83
C ALA A 68 1.38 -18.12 9.54
N GLY A 69 2.03 -18.50 10.61
CA GLY A 69 1.58 -19.53 11.50
C GLY A 69 0.28 -19.13 12.26
N PRO A 70 -0.39 -20.11 12.88
CA PRO A 70 -1.66 -19.85 13.57
C PRO A 70 -1.54 -18.89 14.77
N ASP A 71 -0.40 -18.88 15.44
CA ASP A 71 -0.14 -18.06 16.64
C ASP A 71 0.57 -16.74 16.33
N GLU A 72 0.93 -16.49 15.07
CA GLU A 72 1.58 -15.25 14.67
C GLU A 72 0.55 -14.13 14.53
N ARG A 73 0.90 -12.93 14.97
CA ARG A 73 0.00 -11.77 14.95
C ARG A 73 0.39 -10.80 13.86
N LEU A 74 -0.60 -10.30 13.13
CA LEU A 74 -0.39 -9.29 12.09
C LEU A 74 0.23 -8.01 12.66
N SER A 75 -0.24 -7.58 13.83
CA SER A 75 0.24 -6.38 14.51
C SER A 75 1.73 -6.42 14.83
N ASP A 76 2.28 -7.61 15.14
CA ASP A 76 3.72 -7.78 15.40
C ASP A 76 4.55 -7.60 14.12
N TYR A 77 4.07 -8.14 12.99
CA TYR A 77 4.73 -7.99 11.69
C TYR A 77 4.65 -6.55 11.20
N ALA A 78 3.50 -5.91 11.33
CA ALA A 78 3.32 -4.50 11.03
C ALA A 78 4.26 -3.61 11.87
N ALA A 79 4.42 -3.91 13.16
CA ALA A 79 5.35 -3.19 14.04
C ALA A 79 6.82 -3.41 13.65
N ARG A 80 7.23 -4.65 13.31
CA ARG A 80 8.61 -4.92 12.88
C ARG A 80 8.93 -4.25 11.54
N ALA A 81 8.02 -4.28 10.57
CA ALA A 81 8.18 -3.54 9.31
C ALA A 81 8.30 -2.03 9.58
N GLY A 82 7.46 -1.49 10.48
CA GLY A 82 7.51 -0.09 10.91
C GLY A 82 8.83 0.26 11.59
N ALA A 83 9.32 -0.56 12.52
CA ALA A 83 10.60 -0.35 13.20
C ALA A 83 11.78 -0.32 12.20
N ALA A 84 11.79 -1.25 11.25
CA ALA A 84 12.80 -1.28 10.20
C ALA A 84 12.74 -0.04 9.29
N ALA A 85 11.54 0.41 8.92
CA ALA A 85 11.38 1.63 8.14
C ALA A 85 11.84 2.89 8.90
N LEU A 86 11.50 3.01 10.19
CA LEU A 86 11.95 4.11 11.05
C LEU A 86 13.46 4.14 11.20
N ALA A 87 14.09 2.98 11.44
CA ALA A 87 15.55 2.86 11.55
C ALA A 87 16.25 3.33 10.25
N ARG A 88 15.71 2.97 9.08
CA ARG A 88 16.24 3.40 7.78
C ARG A 88 16.05 4.90 7.52
N ALA A 89 14.95 5.48 8.01
CA ALA A 89 14.69 6.92 7.88
C ALA A 89 15.45 7.76 8.91
N GLY A 90 16.07 7.14 9.93
CA GLY A 90 16.69 7.86 11.04
C GLY A 90 15.68 8.63 11.90
N VAL A 91 14.43 8.16 11.97
CA VAL A 91 13.32 8.79 12.71
C VAL A 91 12.98 7.94 13.92
N ASP A 92 12.89 8.56 15.10
CA ASP A 92 12.46 7.88 16.32
C ASP A 92 10.93 7.75 16.36
N GLY A 93 10.42 6.62 16.90
CA GLY A 93 8.98 6.41 17.00
C GLY A 93 8.23 7.52 17.74
N SER A 94 8.87 8.16 18.73
CA SER A 94 8.29 9.30 19.48
C SER A 94 8.13 10.59 18.65
N GLU A 95 8.75 10.66 17.48
CA GLU A 95 8.62 11.79 16.54
C GLU A 95 7.43 11.65 15.59
N LEU A 96 6.80 10.47 15.54
CA LEU A 96 5.64 10.24 14.69
C LEU A 96 4.43 11.05 15.15
N ASP A 97 3.77 11.69 14.19
CA ASP A 97 2.49 12.38 14.39
C ASP A 97 1.31 11.47 14.03
N LEU A 98 1.51 10.55 13.06
CA LEU A 98 0.48 9.60 12.62
C LEU A 98 1.08 8.21 12.37
N VAL A 99 0.30 7.17 12.70
CA VAL A 99 0.52 5.78 12.31
C VAL A 99 -0.73 5.30 11.58
N LEU A 100 -0.59 4.99 10.30
CA LEU A 100 -1.66 4.52 9.42
C LEU A 100 -1.39 3.08 9.04
N VAL A 101 -2.30 2.16 9.35
CA VAL A 101 -2.18 0.75 8.97
C VAL A 101 -3.30 0.40 7.99
N ALA A 102 -2.92 0.07 6.76
CA ALA A 102 -3.85 -0.45 5.76
C ALA A 102 -3.95 -1.96 5.91
N THR A 103 -5.12 -2.45 6.33
CA THR A 103 -5.38 -3.88 6.52
C THR A 103 -6.86 -4.22 6.42
N ILE A 104 -7.17 -5.46 5.99
CA ILE A 104 -8.48 -6.09 6.06
C ILE A 104 -8.44 -7.37 6.90
N SER A 105 -7.29 -7.70 7.46
CA SER A 105 -7.03 -8.95 8.19
C SER A 105 -6.54 -8.69 9.63
N ALA A 106 -6.97 -7.56 10.22
CA ALA A 106 -6.63 -7.21 11.60
C ALA A 106 -6.84 -8.39 12.57
N ASP A 107 -5.96 -8.49 13.57
CA ASP A 107 -6.02 -9.56 14.58
C ASP A 107 -7.33 -9.54 15.35
N GLU A 108 -7.83 -8.35 15.71
CA GLU A 108 -9.10 -8.11 16.41
C GLU A 108 -9.99 -7.11 15.65
N VAL A 109 -11.28 -7.13 15.93
CA VAL A 109 -12.20 -6.08 15.48
C VAL A 109 -11.90 -4.76 16.23
N THR A 110 -11.53 -4.85 17.50
CA THR A 110 -11.06 -3.76 18.37
C THR A 110 -10.20 -4.34 19.49
N PRO A 111 -9.03 -3.74 19.82
CA PRO A 111 -8.47 -2.53 19.22
C PRO A 111 -8.08 -2.72 17.75
N ASN A 112 -8.01 -1.61 16.98
CA ASN A 112 -7.43 -1.61 15.65
C ASN A 112 -5.92 -1.92 15.69
N THR A 113 -5.34 -2.28 14.54
CA THR A 113 -3.93 -2.64 14.41
C THR A 113 -3.00 -1.45 14.65
N ALA A 114 -3.34 -0.27 14.11
CA ALA A 114 -2.48 0.91 14.19
C ALA A 114 -2.14 1.36 15.62
N PRO A 115 -3.07 1.41 16.59
CA PRO A 115 -2.73 1.69 17.99
C PRO A 115 -1.76 0.69 18.61
N LEU A 116 -1.85 -0.60 18.25
CA LEU A 116 -0.91 -1.63 18.72
C LEU A 116 0.49 -1.41 18.14
N VAL A 117 0.57 -1.09 16.85
CA VAL A 117 1.82 -0.74 16.17
C VAL A 117 2.42 0.52 16.78
N ALA A 118 1.65 1.58 16.98
CA ALA A 118 2.11 2.82 17.60
C ALA A 118 2.68 2.59 19.00
N HIS A 119 2.01 1.78 19.82
CA HIS A 119 2.50 1.39 21.15
C HIS A 119 3.84 0.66 21.06
N ALA A 120 3.94 -0.36 20.20
CA ALA A 120 5.16 -1.17 20.03
C ALA A 120 6.38 -0.33 19.56
N LEU A 121 6.13 0.76 18.80
CA LEU A 121 7.14 1.67 18.28
C LEU A 121 7.46 2.83 19.22
N GLY A 122 6.80 2.95 20.37
CA GLY A 122 6.98 4.09 21.28
C GLY A 122 6.35 5.40 20.77
N ALA A 123 5.48 5.35 19.78
CA ALA A 123 4.78 6.49 19.18
C ALA A 123 3.60 6.97 20.05
N HIS A 124 3.84 7.25 21.32
CA HIS A 124 2.80 7.50 22.33
C HIS A 124 1.98 8.78 22.10
N ARG A 125 2.45 9.68 21.21
CA ARG A 125 1.78 10.95 20.88
C ARG A 125 1.11 10.93 19.51
N ALA A 126 1.37 9.91 18.71
CA ALA A 126 0.83 9.78 17.37
C ALA A 126 -0.67 9.48 17.38
N GLY A 127 -1.42 10.10 16.47
CA GLY A 127 -2.72 9.59 16.07
C GLY A 127 -2.55 8.25 15.36
N ALA A 128 -3.40 7.24 15.64
CA ALA A 128 -3.25 5.92 15.05
C ALA A 128 -4.61 5.33 14.67
N PHE A 129 -4.77 4.92 13.39
CA PHE A 129 -5.99 4.28 12.91
C PHE A 129 -5.76 3.42 11.67
N ASP A 130 -6.62 2.41 11.51
CA ASP A 130 -6.59 1.50 10.37
C ASP A 130 -7.37 2.08 9.18
N ILE A 131 -6.95 1.69 7.98
CA ILE A 131 -7.57 2.05 6.71
C ILE A 131 -8.06 0.78 6.01
N GLY A 132 -9.38 0.63 5.94
CA GLY A 132 -10.06 -0.50 5.32
C GLY A 132 -10.39 -0.26 3.85
N SER A 133 -9.38 -0.24 2.98
CA SER A 133 -9.55 -0.04 1.52
C SER A 133 -8.97 -1.20 0.70
N ALA A 134 -8.99 -2.42 1.27
CA ALA A 134 -8.47 -3.64 0.66
C ALA A 134 -7.09 -3.42 0.00
N CYS A 135 -6.89 -3.95 -1.21
CA CYS A 135 -5.58 -3.88 -1.89
C CYS A 135 -5.13 -2.45 -2.24
N THR A 136 -6.03 -1.46 -2.26
CA THR A 136 -5.67 -0.04 -2.44
C THR A 136 -5.29 0.65 -1.14
N GLY A 137 -5.37 -0.06 0.00
CA GLY A 137 -5.21 0.51 1.33
C GLY A 137 -3.91 1.26 1.53
N PHE A 138 -2.78 0.68 1.11
CA PHE A 138 -1.48 1.36 1.22
C PHE A 138 -1.44 2.67 0.42
N LEU A 139 -1.90 2.67 -0.83
CA LEU A 139 -1.94 3.88 -1.66
C LEU A 139 -2.88 4.94 -1.08
N SER A 140 -4.03 4.51 -0.53
CA SER A 140 -4.97 5.40 0.17
C SER A 140 -4.33 6.01 1.42
N ALA A 141 -3.56 5.23 2.19
CA ALA A 141 -2.82 5.69 3.35
C ALA A 141 -1.72 6.69 2.97
N VAL A 142 -0.99 6.44 1.86
CA VAL A 142 0.00 7.39 1.32
C VAL A 142 -0.67 8.71 0.93
N ALA A 143 -1.84 8.69 0.31
CA ALA A 143 -2.58 9.90 -0.05
C ALA A 143 -3.00 10.72 1.20
N ILE A 144 -3.46 10.05 2.26
CA ILE A 144 -3.81 10.69 3.54
C ILE A 144 -2.57 11.27 4.22
N ALA A 145 -1.47 10.50 4.26
CA ALA A 145 -0.21 10.94 4.85
C ALA A 145 0.36 12.16 4.14
N ALA A 146 0.39 12.14 2.79
CA ALA A 146 0.84 13.28 1.99
C ALA A 146 0.01 14.53 2.28
N ALA A 147 -1.31 14.42 2.30
CA ALA A 147 -2.20 15.53 2.63
C ALA A 147 -1.97 16.08 4.06
N ALA A 148 -1.73 15.21 5.05
CA ALA A 148 -1.43 15.61 6.42
C ALA A 148 -0.10 16.39 6.52
N ILE A 149 0.94 15.93 5.81
CA ILE A 149 2.26 16.56 5.76
C ILE A 149 2.16 17.91 5.03
N GLU A 150 1.55 17.93 3.84
CA GLU A 150 1.43 19.13 3.02
C GLU A 150 0.58 20.24 3.67
N SER A 151 -0.40 19.86 4.47
CA SER A 151 -1.20 20.81 5.27
C SER A 151 -0.50 21.26 6.57
N GLY A 152 0.68 20.73 6.88
CA GLY A 152 1.42 21.03 8.11
C GLY A 152 0.80 20.47 9.39
N ARG A 153 -0.12 19.52 9.28
CA ARG A 153 -0.79 18.85 10.42
C ARG A 153 0.00 17.65 10.95
N ALA A 154 0.90 17.11 10.14
CA ALA A 154 1.86 16.09 10.52
C ALA A 154 3.21 16.41 9.90
N ARG A 155 4.30 16.05 10.58
CA ARG A 155 5.65 16.08 10.03
C ARG A 155 6.08 14.67 9.62
N TRP A 156 5.96 13.70 10.51
CA TRP A 156 6.33 12.32 10.29
C TRP A 156 5.13 11.39 10.34
N VAL A 157 4.94 10.61 9.31
CA VAL A 157 3.85 9.64 9.21
C VAL A 157 4.41 8.27 8.86
N LEU A 158 4.08 7.28 9.67
CA LEU A 158 4.31 5.86 9.33
C LEU A 158 3.09 5.33 8.60
N VAL A 159 3.31 4.82 7.40
CA VAL A 159 2.29 4.13 6.59
C VAL A 159 2.67 2.66 6.50
N VAL A 160 1.77 1.78 6.93
CA VAL A 160 1.95 0.33 6.88
C VAL A 160 0.86 -0.28 6.02
N GLY A 161 1.24 -1.17 5.10
CA GLY A 161 0.33 -2.10 4.44
C GLY A 161 0.61 -3.51 4.95
N ALA A 162 -0.34 -4.15 5.59
CA ALA A 162 -0.13 -5.47 6.19
C ALA A 162 -1.39 -6.32 6.09
N ASP A 163 -1.24 -7.53 5.55
CA ASP A 163 -2.35 -8.48 5.49
C ASP A 163 -1.87 -9.93 5.62
N PHE A 164 -2.62 -10.71 6.40
CA PHE A 164 -2.52 -12.17 6.52
C PHE A 164 -3.71 -12.82 5.82
N ILE A 165 -3.71 -12.76 4.50
CA ILE A 165 -4.84 -13.20 3.66
C ILE A 165 -4.97 -14.71 3.62
N THR A 166 -3.89 -15.46 3.88
CA THR A 166 -3.94 -16.93 3.87
C THR A 166 -4.96 -17.49 4.88
N ARG A 167 -5.26 -16.75 5.96
CA ARG A 167 -6.29 -17.10 6.96
C ARG A 167 -7.71 -17.01 6.41
N MET A 168 -7.91 -16.25 5.35
CA MET A 168 -9.21 -16.00 4.70
C MET A 168 -9.38 -16.80 3.40
N ILE A 169 -8.45 -17.69 3.07
CA ILE A 169 -8.56 -18.55 1.89
C ILE A 169 -9.74 -19.51 2.05
N ASN A 170 -10.57 -19.55 1.01
CA ASN A 170 -11.51 -20.65 0.80
C ASN A 170 -10.80 -21.77 0.03
N TRP A 171 -10.36 -22.80 0.73
CA TRP A 171 -9.64 -23.93 0.14
C TRP A 171 -10.49 -24.83 -0.78
N GLU A 172 -11.80 -24.61 -0.84
CA GLU A 172 -12.70 -25.28 -1.79
C GLU A 172 -12.76 -24.54 -3.14
N ASP A 173 -12.35 -23.25 -3.16
CA ASP A 173 -12.27 -22.46 -4.39
C ASP A 173 -10.82 -22.38 -4.93
N ARG A 174 -10.50 -23.30 -5.86
CA ARG A 174 -9.17 -23.34 -6.49
C ARG A 174 -8.75 -22.04 -7.20
N LYS A 175 -9.70 -21.16 -7.58
CA LYS A 175 -9.40 -19.94 -8.32
C LYS A 175 -8.80 -18.87 -7.43
N SER A 176 -9.35 -18.72 -6.21
CA SER A 176 -8.87 -17.74 -5.24
C SER A 176 -7.75 -18.30 -4.36
N ALA A 177 -7.82 -19.58 -3.97
CA ALA A 177 -6.86 -20.21 -3.06
C ALA A 177 -5.40 -20.19 -3.58
N ALA A 178 -5.21 -20.18 -4.90
CA ALA A 178 -3.90 -20.18 -5.51
C ALA A 178 -3.17 -18.83 -5.49
N LEU A 179 -3.83 -17.73 -5.07
CA LEU A 179 -3.33 -16.36 -5.25
C LEU A 179 -2.62 -15.80 -4.02
N PHE A 180 -3.17 -16.00 -2.83
CA PHE A 180 -2.88 -15.14 -1.68
C PHE A 180 -1.69 -15.58 -0.83
N GLY A 181 -0.98 -14.59 -0.28
CA GLY A 181 0.10 -14.71 0.68
C GLY A 181 -0.04 -13.70 1.81
N ASP A 182 0.90 -13.72 2.75
CA ASP A 182 0.92 -12.91 3.97
C ASP A 182 2.18 -12.05 4.01
N ALA A 183 2.04 -10.78 4.34
CA ALA A 183 3.18 -9.88 4.48
C ALA A 183 2.82 -8.60 5.23
N ALA A 184 3.85 -7.90 5.68
CA ALA A 184 3.80 -6.51 6.08
C ALA A 184 4.88 -5.70 5.36
N GLY A 185 4.55 -4.46 4.99
CA GLY A 185 5.51 -3.51 4.49
C GLY A 185 5.17 -2.11 4.99
N ALA A 186 6.19 -1.30 5.26
CA ALA A 186 6.03 0.01 5.85
C ALA A 186 6.89 1.05 5.17
N ALA A 187 6.40 2.28 5.14
CA ALA A 187 7.13 3.45 4.67
C ALA A 187 7.05 4.58 5.69
N VAL A 188 8.15 5.31 5.86
CA VAL A 188 8.16 6.59 6.58
C VAL A 188 8.01 7.70 5.56
N LEU A 189 6.99 8.54 5.75
CA LEU A 189 6.73 9.71 4.97
C LEU A 189 6.99 10.97 5.81
N GLY A 190 7.58 11.98 5.18
CA GLY A 190 7.90 13.24 5.81
C GLY A 190 7.99 14.39 4.82
N PRO A 191 8.42 15.58 5.26
CA PRO A 191 8.66 16.71 4.38
C PRO A 191 9.73 16.39 3.33
N ALA A 192 9.53 16.80 2.09
CA ALA A 192 10.57 16.78 1.08
C ALA A 192 11.66 17.80 1.44
N ASP A 193 12.91 17.40 1.39
CA ASP A 193 14.09 18.20 1.80
C ASP A 193 15.11 18.40 0.67
N GLY A 194 14.75 17.99 -0.54
CA GLY A 194 15.60 18.07 -1.72
C GLY A 194 16.51 16.86 -1.94
N GLU A 195 16.72 16.04 -0.91
CA GLU A 195 17.41 14.74 -1.02
C GLU A 195 16.39 13.60 -1.17
N HIS A 196 15.27 13.71 -0.50
CA HIS A 196 14.13 12.82 -0.63
C HIS A 196 13.15 13.39 -1.64
N GLY A 197 12.82 12.63 -2.65
CA GLY A 197 11.97 13.03 -3.77
C GLY A 197 10.61 13.62 -3.36
N VAL A 198 9.64 13.54 -4.23
CA VAL A 198 8.34 14.17 -4.01
C VAL A 198 7.20 13.19 -4.31
N ILE A 199 6.19 13.19 -3.46
CA ILE A 199 4.91 12.55 -3.77
C ILE A 199 4.09 13.54 -4.61
N GLY A 200 3.80 13.14 -5.85
CA GLY A 200 2.95 13.89 -6.76
C GLY A 200 1.45 13.64 -6.49
N PRO A 201 0.59 14.10 -7.41
CA PRO A 201 -0.84 13.88 -7.29
C PRO A 201 -1.21 12.40 -7.23
N ILE A 202 -2.02 12.02 -6.23
CA ILE A 202 -2.62 10.68 -6.13
C ILE A 202 -4.10 10.79 -6.50
N VAL A 203 -4.54 9.91 -7.39
CA VAL A 203 -5.93 9.76 -7.84
C VAL A 203 -6.52 8.54 -7.14
N LEU A 204 -7.65 8.71 -6.50
CA LEU A 204 -8.40 7.62 -5.87
C LEU A 204 -9.81 7.57 -6.45
N GLY A 205 -10.37 6.36 -6.58
CA GLY A 205 -11.72 6.14 -7.03
C GLY A 205 -12.36 4.93 -6.37
N ALA A 206 -13.70 4.88 -6.38
CA ALA A 206 -14.46 3.77 -5.84
C ALA A 206 -15.77 3.56 -6.63
N ASP A 207 -16.22 2.31 -6.68
CA ASP A 207 -17.50 1.91 -7.28
C ASP A 207 -18.11 0.75 -6.50
N GLY A 208 -19.01 1.05 -5.60
CA GLY A 208 -19.69 0.06 -4.75
C GLY A 208 -20.72 -0.80 -5.49
N SER A 209 -21.07 -0.48 -6.73
CA SER A 209 -22.05 -1.28 -7.50
C SER A 209 -21.55 -2.70 -7.84
N ASN A 210 -20.23 -2.91 -7.77
CA ASN A 210 -19.57 -4.19 -8.03
C ASN A 210 -19.03 -4.87 -6.75
N GLY A 211 -19.54 -4.49 -5.57
CA GLY A 211 -19.05 -4.97 -4.28
C GLY A 211 -19.10 -6.49 -4.10
N GLU A 212 -20.03 -7.17 -4.77
CA GLU A 212 -20.17 -8.63 -4.69
C GLU A 212 -19.12 -9.40 -5.52
N THR A 213 -18.41 -8.72 -6.43
CA THR A 213 -17.43 -9.35 -7.33
C THR A 213 -16.18 -9.85 -6.59
N ILE A 214 -15.79 -9.17 -5.53
CA ILE A 214 -14.77 -9.62 -4.57
C ILE A 214 -15.13 -9.16 -3.17
N MET A 215 -15.33 -10.09 -2.27
CA MET A 215 -15.74 -9.79 -0.89
C MET A 215 -15.22 -10.83 0.09
N ILE A 216 -15.22 -10.45 1.37
CA ILE A 216 -14.96 -11.33 2.51
C ILE A 216 -16.16 -11.17 3.46
N PRO A 217 -17.21 -11.98 3.29
CA PRO A 217 -18.43 -11.85 4.08
C PRO A 217 -18.23 -12.27 5.54
N ASN A 218 -18.99 -11.63 6.45
CA ASN A 218 -19.11 -12.07 7.83
C ASN A 218 -20.30 -13.06 7.95
N PRO A 219 -20.23 -14.05 8.84
CA PRO A 219 -19.14 -14.33 9.81
C PRO A 219 -18.02 -15.24 9.25
N GLU A 220 -18.18 -15.83 8.07
CA GLU A 220 -17.29 -16.89 7.52
C GLU A 220 -15.87 -16.39 7.27
N ARG A 221 -15.72 -15.10 6.96
CA ARG A 221 -14.44 -14.45 6.63
C ARG A 221 -13.63 -15.22 5.58
N LYS A 222 -14.31 -15.75 4.56
CA LYS A 222 -13.68 -16.44 3.43
C LYS A 222 -13.84 -15.62 2.16
N ILE A 223 -12.74 -15.53 1.39
CA ILE A 223 -12.74 -14.77 0.14
C ILE A 223 -13.66 -15.43 -0.87
N VAL A 224 -14.53 -14.62 -1.45
CA VAL A 224 -15.35 -14.94 -2.63
C VAL A 224 -14.96 -13.99 -3.75
N MET A 225 -14.66 -14.52 -4.94
CA MET A 225 -14.15 -13.69 -6.03
C MET A 225 -14.57 -14.23 -7.42
N ASP A 226 -15.11 -13.34 -8.25
CA ASP A 226 -15.20 -13.55 -9.70
C ASP A 226 -13.93 -13.04 -10.39
N GLY A 227 -12.95 -13.94 -10.56
CA GLY A 227 -11.64 -13.60 -11.10
C GLY A 227 -11.67 -12.93 -12.50
N PRO A 228 -12.44 -13.43 -13.48
CA PRO A 228 -12.60 -12.79 -14.80
C PRO A 228 -13.10 -11.35 -14.73
N GLU A 229 -14.11 -11.07 -13.91
CA GLU A 229 -14.66 -9.71 -13.80
C GLU A 229 -13.68 -8.79 -13.04
N VAL A 230 -13.04 -9.29 -11.96
CA VAL A 230 -11.96 -8.57 -11.26
C VAL A 230 -10.83 -8.21 -12.23
N TYR A 231 -10.38 -9.15 -13.06
CA TYR A 231 -9.32 -8.92 -14.06
C TYR A 231 -9.66 -7.77 -15.00
N LYS A 232 -10.85 -7.79 -15.60
CA LYS A 232 -11.32 -6.78 -16.53
C LYS A 232 -11.34 -5.37 -15.92
N HIS A 233 -11.91 -5.25 -14.72
CA HIS A 233 -11.98 -3.98 -14.01
C HIS A 233 -10.60 -3.51 -13.54
N ALA A 234 -9.75 -4.41 -13.03
CA ALA A 234 -8.41 -4.07 -12.57
C ALA A 234 -7.57 -3.44 -13.69
N VAL A 235 -7.49 -4.08 -14.86
CA VAL A 235 -6.74 -3.55 -16.01
C VAL A 235 -7.30 -2.20 -16.48
N ALA A 236 -8.63 -2.07 -16.56
CA ALA A 236 -9.26 -0.84 -17.04
C ALA A 236 -9.03 0.33 -16.05
N ARG A 237 -9.31 0.12 -14.75
CA ARG A 237 -9.25 1.18 -13.73
C ARG A 237 -7.84 1.59 -13.37
N MET A 238 -6.88 0.63 -13.32
CA MET A 238 -5.48 0.98 -13.09
C MET A 238 -4.88 1.73 -14.27
N ALA A 239 -5.22 1.38 -15.51
CA ALA A 239 -4.78 2.16 -16.68
C ALA A 239 -5.36 3.59 -16.65
N GLU A 240 -6.65 3.74 -16.38
CA GLU A 240 -7.32 5.03 -16.26
C GLU A 240 -6.69 5.91 -15.18
N SER A 241 -6.48 5.36 -13.98
CA SER A 241 -5.88 6.10 -12.86
C SER A 241 -4.40 6.44 -13.09
N THR A 242 -3.65 5.56 -13.76
CA THR A 242 -2.29 5.85 -14.20
C THR A 242 -2.24 7.05 -15.14
N LEU A 243 -3.02 7.04 -16.21
CA LEU A 243 -3.05 8.15 -17.17
C LEU A 243 -3.53 9.44 -16.53
N THR A 244 -4.52 9.37 -15.64
CA THR A 244 -4.99 10.55 -14.90
C THR A 244 -3.92 11.11 -13.95
N ALA A 245 -3.16 10.25 -13.27
CA ALA A 245 -2.07 10.67 -12.40
C ALA A 245 -0.92 11.32 -13.18
N LEU A 246 -0.58 10.77 -14.34
CA LEU A 246 0.41 11.34 -15.26
C LEU A 246 -0.02 12.73 -15.76
N ASP A 247 -1.26 12.86 -16.27
CA ASP A 247 -1.81 14.13 -16.72
C ASP A 247 -1.74 15.21 -15.62
N ARG A 248 -2.18 14.87 -14.39
CA ARG A 248 -2.11 15.79 -13.24
C ARG A 248 -0.69 16.15 -12.82
N SER A 249 0.27 15.30 -13.16
CA SER A 249 1.70 15.54 -12.90
C SER A 249 2.40 16.28 -14.04
N GLY A 250 1.71 16.52 -15.17
CA GLY A 250 2.29 17.07 -16.38
C GLY A 250 3.32 16.15 -17.03
N MET A 251 3.16 14.83 -16.86
CA MET A 251 4.07 13.79 -17.35
C MET A 251 3.40 12.86 -18.35
N THR A 252 4.21 12.15 -19.11
CA THR A 252 3.81 11.10 -20.05
C THR A 252 4.34 9.74 -19.59
N ILE A 253 3.96 8.66 -20.26
CA ILE A 253 4.50 7.31 -20.03
C ILE A 253 6.03 7.27 -20.17
N ASP A 254 6.55 8.03 -21.13
CA ASP A 254 8.00 8.03 -21.43
C ASP A 254 8.85 8.70 -20.35
N ASP A 255 8.24 9.58 -19.54
CA ASP A 255 8.91 10.26 -18.43
C ASP A 255 9.09 9.38 -17.19
N ILE A 256 8.50 8.18 -17.16
CA ILE A 256 8.46 7.29 -15.99
C ILE A 256 9.53 6.21 -16.10
N ASP A 257 10.33 6.02 -15.06
CA ASP A 257 11.35 4.99 -14.98
C ASP A 257 10.79 3.62 -14.61
N LEU A 258 9.87 3.58 -13.62
CA LEU A 258 9.29 2.34 -13.11
C LEU A 258 7.77 2.45 -12.90
N PHE A 259 7.09 1.35 -13.17
CA PHE A 259 5.68 1.15 -12.89
C PHE A 259 5.53 0.08 -11.80
N VAL A 260 5.08 0.49 -10.63
CA VAL A 260 4.88 -0.34 -9.44
C VAL A 260 3.40 -0.50 -9.21
N TYR A 261 2.87 -1.64 -9.61
CA TYR A 261 1.46 -1.96 -9.46
C TYR A 261 1.22 -2.97 -8.33
N HIS A 262 0.02 -2.91 -7.76
CA HIS A 262 -0.47 -3.96 -6.88
C HIS A 262 -0.27 -5.33 -7.51
N GLN A 263 0.39 -6.24 -6.80
CA GLN A 263 0.74 -7.58 -7.23
C GLN A 263 -0.43 -8.55 -6.99
N ALA A 264 -1.52 -8.40 -7.77
CA ALA A 264 -2.70 -9.25 -7.66
C ALA A 264 -2.54 -10.58 -8.41
N ASN A 265 -1.95 -10.50 -9.61
CA ASN A 265 -1.74 -11.61 -10.54
C ASN A 265 -0.80 -11.13 -11.66
N ALA A 266 0.21 -11.91 -12.04
CA ALA A 266 1.16 -11.56 -13.11
C ALA A 266 0.47 -11.17 -14.42
N ARG A 267 -0.65 -11.84 -14.76
CA ARG A 267 -1.41 -11.56 -15.99
C ARG A 267 -2.06 -10.17 -15.99
N ILE A 268 -2.45 -9.64 -14.81
CA ILE A 268 -3.00 -8.27 -14.69
C ILE A 268 -1.88 -7.27 -14.95
N THR A 269 -0.73 -7.44 -14.31
CA THR A 269 0.43 -6.55 -14.44
C THR A 269 0.94 -6.52 -15.90
N GLN A 270 1.04 -7.69 -16.53
CA GLN A 270 1.40 -7.82 -17.94
C GLN A 270 0.40 -7.10 -18.87
N ALA A 271 -0.90 -7.41 -18.74
CA ALA A 271 -1.93 -6.79 -19.58
C ALA A 271 -2.01 -5.27 -19.40
N LEU A 272 -1.70 -4.78 -18.21
CA LEU A 272 -1.63 -3.34 -17.94
C LEU A 272 -0.43 -2.70 -18.64
N GLY A 273 0.75 -3.33 -18.60
CA GLY A 273 1.93 -2.89 -19.36
C GLY A 273 1.65 -2.85 -20.87
N GLU A 274 1.09 -3.93 -21.44
CA GLU A 274 0.70 -3.99 -22.84
C GLU A 274 -0.30 -2.89 -23.22
N ARG A 275 -1.33 -2.67 -22.38
CA ARG A 275 -2.37 -1.65 -22.62
C ARG A 275 -1.81 -0.22 -22.62
N LEU A 276 -0.81 0.04 -21.78
CA LEU A 276 -0.18 1.35 -21.63
C LEU A 276 1.03 1.54 -22.57
N GLY A 277 1.44 0.50 -23.30
CA GLY A 277 2.63 0.54 -24.15
C GLY A 277 3.93 0.66 -23.37
N VAL A 278 3.98 0.06 -22.17
CA VAL A 278 5.16 0.08 -21.28
C VAL A 278 5.98 -1.20 -21.51
N GLU A 279 7.29 -1.03 -21.68
CA GLU A 279 8.21 -2.15 -21.78
C GLU A 279 8.21 -2.99 -20.49
N PRO A 280 8.24 -4.33 -20.58
CA PRO A 280 8.16 -5.23 -19.41
C PRO A 280 9.23 -4.94 -18.35
N GLU A 281 10.42 -4.49 -18.77
CA GLU A 281 11.55 -4.17 -17.88
C GLU A 281 11.26 -2.96 -16.98
N ARG A 282 10.34 -2.08 -17.38
CA ARG A 282 9.91 -0.92 -16.58
C ARG A 282 8.78 -1.29 -15.61
N VAL A 283 8.16 -2.44 -15.75
CA VAL A 283 7.13 -2.91 -14.81
C VAL A 283 7.79 -3.75 -13.72
N VAL A 284 7.49 -3.44 -12.46
CA VAL A 284 7.97 -4.23 -11.32
C VAL A 284 7.06 -5.45 -11.13
N ASP A 285 7.65 -6.64 -11.19
CA ASP A 285 6.98 -7.90 -10.91
C ASP A 285 7.77 -8.67 -9.85
N CYS A 286 7.16 -8.94 -8.72
CA CYS A 286 7.73 -9.74 -7.63
C CYS A 286 6.74 -10.80 -7.12
N ILE A 287 5.61 -10.98 -7.81
CA ILE A 287 4.53 -11.84 -7.36
C ILE A 287 4.94 -13.31 -7.24
N ALA A 288 5.94 -13.73 -8.01
CA ALA A 288 6.42 -15.11 -8.02
C ALA A 288 6.81 -15.64 -6.63
N HIS A 289 7.32 -14.77 -5.76
CA HIS A 289 7.85 -15.11 -4.44
C HIS A 289 6.97 -14.66 -3.26
N TYR A 290 6.00 -13.78 -3.52
CA TYR A 290 5.19 -13.19 -2.44
C TYR A 290 3.71 -13.51 -2.55
N GLY A 291 3.22 -13.87 -3.75
CA GLY A 291 1.79 -13.96 -4.00
C GLY A 291 1.09 -12.60 -3.81
N ASN A 292 -0.22 -12.64 -3.72
CA ASN A 292 -1.05 -11.45 -3.44
C ASN A 292 -1.24 -11.29 -1.93
N SER A 293 -0.50 -10.37 -1.32
CA SER A 293 -0.64 -9.98 0.09
C SER A 293 -1.45 -8.68 0.28
N SER A 294 -2.43 -8.43 -0.61
CA SER A 294 -3.36 -7.30 -0.52
C SER A 294 -2.64 -5.93 -0.36
N ALA A 295 -2.87 -5.21 0.75
CA ALA A 295 -2.29 -3.89 0.99
C ALA A 295 -0.75 -3.89 1.09
N ALA A 296 -0.13 -5.02 1.43
CA ALA A 296 1.33 -5.12 1.55
C ALA A 296 2.04 -5.20 0.19
N THR A 297 1.35 -5.46 -0.92
CA THR A 297 2.00 -5.71 -2.21
C THR A 297 2.73 -4.51 -2.79
N LEU A 298 2.21 -3.28 -2.62
CA LEU A 298 2.90 -2.08 -3.09
C LEU A 298 4.22 -1.84 -2.35
N PRO A 299 4.27 -1.83 -1.01
CA PRO A 299 5.54 -1.70 -0.31
C PRO A 299 6.49 -2.88 -0.58
N LEU A 300 6.00 -4.10 -0.79
CA LEU A 300 6.81 -5.23 -1.23
C LEU A 300 7.45 -5.00 -2.60
N ALA A 301 6.67 -4.50 -3.56
CA ALA A 301 7.16 -4.24 -4.91
C ALA A 301 8.20 -3.09 -4.92
N LEU A 302 7.97 -2.02 -4.14
CA LEU A 302 8.95 -0.94 -3.97
C LEU A 302 10.25 -1.45 -3.34
N ALA A 303 10.17 -2.20 -2.24
CA ALA A 303 11.34 -2.78 -1.58
C ALA A 303 12.09 -3.79 -2.47
N SER A 304 11.36 -4.57 -3.30
CA SER A 304 11.98 -5.44 -4.29
C SER A 304 12.75 -4.65 -5.35
N ALA A 305 12.15 -3.61 -5.90
CA ALA A 305 12.79 -2.76 -6.90
C ALA A 305 14.04 -2.03 -6.33
N GLU A 306 14.00 -1.63 -5.06
CA GLU A 306 15.13 -1.03 -4.36
C GLU A 306 16.26 -2.05 -4.18
N ARG A 307 15.98 -3.23 -3.63
CA ARG A 307 16.93 -4.34 -3.44
C ARG A 307 17.60 -4.75 -4.75
N ASP A 308 16.83 -4.77 -5.84
CA ASP A 308 17.30 -5.15 -7.17
C ASP A 308 18.05 -4.00 -7.89
N GLY A 309 18.25 -2.84 -7.23
CA GLY A 309 18.94 -1.67 -7.76
C GLY A 309 18.22 -0.96 -8.90
N ARG A 310 16.91 -1.24 -9.07
CA ARG A 310 16.05 -0.63 -10.09
C ARG A 310 15.47 0.70 -9.61
N LEU A 311 15.14 0.80 -8.33
CA LEU A 311 14.61 2.01 -7.70
C LEU A 311 15.79 2.88 -7.24
N LYS A 312 16.13 3.87 -8.04
CA LYS A 312 17.29 4.76 -7.83
C LYS A 312 16.83 6.14 -7.36
N PRO A 313 17.69 6.91 -6.65
CA PRO A 313 17.43 8.30 -6.36
C PRO A 313 17.07 9.09 -7.63
N GLY A 314 16.03 9.92 -7.57
CA GLY A 314 15.49 10.67 -8.71
C GLY A 314 14.61 9.86 -9.66
N ALA A 315 14.46 8.56 -9.47
CA ALA A 315 13.57 7.74 -10.31
C ALA A 315 12.12 8.20 -10.19
N ARG A 316 11.46 8.37 -11.32
CA ARG A 316 10.03 8.67 -11.43
C ARG A 316 9.26 7.38 -11.48
N VAL A 317 8.37 7.19 -10.53
CA VAL A 317 7.67 5.93 -10.32
C VAL A 317 6.16 6.15 -10.34
N VAL A 318 5.45 5.38 -11.15
CA VAL A 318 4.00 5.26 -11.05
C VAL A 318 3.65 4.21 -10.01
N LEU A 319 2.82 4.57 -9.05
CA LEU A 319 2.13 3.64 -8.16
C LEU A 319 0.71 3.42 -8.66
N GLY A 320 0.23 2.17 -8.65
CA GLY A 320 -1.15 1.88 -9.02
C GLY A 320 -1.70 0.67 -8.27
N ALA A 321 -2.96 0.75 -7.87
CA ALA A 321 -3.65 -0.33 -7.16
C ALA A 321 -5.11 -0.43 -7.55
N PHE A 322 -5.64 -1.66 -7.44
CA PHE A 322 -7.07 -1.99 -7.56
C PHE A 322 -7.42 -3.03 -6.50
N GLY A 323 -8.60 -2.96 -5.93
CA GLY A 323 -9.03 -3.87 -4.87
C GLY A 323 -10.53 -3.99 -4.73
N GLY A 324 -10.92 -4.85 -3.79
CA GLY A 324 -12.33 -5.04 -3.44
C GLY A 324 -13.01 -3.73 -3.06
N GLY A 325 -14.26 -3.64 -3.43
CA GLY A 325 -15.05 -2.46 -3.18
C GLY A 325 -16.03 -2.12 -4.32
N PHE A 326 -15.67 -1.89 -5.59
CA PHE A 326 -14.29 -1.73 -6.04
C PHE A 326 -13.67 -0.43 -5.55
N THR A 327 -12.37 -0.48 -5.33
CA THR A 327 -11.54 0.70 -5.10
C THR A 327 -10.32 0.65 -6.03
N TRP A 328 -9.83 1.82 -6.46
CA TRP A 328 -8.63 1.92 -7.28
C TRP A 328 -7.90 3.23 -7.05
N GLY A 329 -6.67 3.30 -7.51
CA GLY A 329 -5.91 4.54 -7.50
C GLY A 329 -4.62 4.44 -8.28
N GLY A 330 -4.07 5.63 -8.57
CA GLY A 330 -2.77 5.83 -9.20
C GLY A 330 -2.11 7.09 -8.70
N GLY A 331 -0.79 7.11 -8.67
CA GLY A 331 -0.01 8.29 -8.29
C GLY A 331 1.36 8.26 -8.90
N VAL A 332 2.00 9.42 -9.00
CA VAL A 332 3.39 9.54 -9.43
C VAL A 332 4.22 10.01 -8.26
N ILE A 333 5.35 9.36 -8.05
CA ILE A 333 6.34 9.78 -7.05
C ILE A 333 7.71 9.95 -7.71
N GLU A 334 8.51 10.86 -7.20
CA GLU A 334 9.94 10.90 -7.43
C GLU A 334 10.62 10.28 -6.21
N TRP A 335 11.42 9.24 -6.44
CA TRP A 335 12.10 8.53 -5.37
C TRP A 335 13.32 9.30 -4.91
N GLY A 336 13.50 9.47 -3.62
CA GLY A 336 14.67 10.13 -3.05
C GLY A 336 15.86 9.22 -2.82
N ALA A 337 16.92 9.77 -2.22
CA ALA A 337 18.02 8.95 -1.73
C ALA A 337 17.55 8.12 -0.55
N SER A 338 17.60 6.80 -0.67
CA SER A 338 17.53 5.94 0.50
C SER A 338 18.81 6.14 1.28
N GLY A 339 18.71 6.40 2.58
CA GLY A 339 19.88 6.37 3.45
C GLY A 339 20.63 5.06 3.25
N ASP A 340 21.95 5.12 3.25
CA ASP A 340 22.83 3.96 3.09
C ASP A 340 22.38 2.80 3.99
N ALA A 341 22.25 1.61 3.39
CA ALA A 341 21.82 0.39 4.04
C ALA A 341 22.86 -0.14 5.04
#